data_0c879a9403ec0b0722a7662be3f93095
#
_entry.id   0c879a9403ec0b0722a7662be3f93095
#
_cell.length_a   1.000
_cell.length_b   1.000
_cell.length_c   1.000
_cell.angle_alpha   90.00
_cell.angle_beta   90.00
_cell.angle_gamma   90.00
#
_symmetry.space_group_name_H-M   'P 1'
#
loop_
_entity.id
_entity.type
_entity.pdbx_description
1 polymer ?
#
loop_
_entity_poly.entity_id
_entity_poly.type
_entity_poly.pdbx_seq_one_letter_code
_entity_poly.pdbx_strand_id
1 'polypeptide(L)'
;MTGQSRIDRRGFLRNAGGAALGAAAAGSIAQLTPPSALAQEKFPARDINWIIYQAPGGSIDTTARIIQPYLEKQGVKTSLDYVLGAGGRVARTKLHTARPDGYVMMTESAPGAAIDEVIGRAGYKASEFIAIFGWSVVSWQLCVKKDSPIQTFQQFVDECHKRRVVVGTIGRSGSSHIQLAALQKELNLPFGMVHFEGSGKAYPAVMGGHVDAAISGPGSGSRMHESLHFLAITGEEREKALPDVPTLTELRFRVTPIDQIWYAMATPKVPEDRIATLSSAFAKAFEDKMLWEQMQKAGEYLKLLTRAQVEDMVAKQTEVIEKYKDVLG
;
A
#
# COMPACT_ATOMS: atom_id res chain seq x y z
N MET A 1 22.46 24.09 64.46
CA MET A 1 22.71 25.55 64.49
C MET A 1 22.42 26.04 63.08
N THR A 2 21.23 26.50 62.89
CA THR A 2 20.76 27.90 62.81
C THR A 2 21.34 28.55 61.50
N GLY A 3 20.63 29.18 60.65
CA GLY A 3 19.30 29.72 60.68
C GLY A 3 18.82 30.13 59.29
N GLN A 4 17.53 30.09 59.17
CA GLN A 4 16.71 30.65 58.10
C GLN A 4 16.80 32.18 58.07
N SER A 5 16.81 32.79 56.89
CA SER A 5 16.32 34.15 56.68
C SER A 5 15.29 34.21 55.56
N ARG A 6 14.06 34.42 55.95
CA ARG A 6 12.93 34.84 55.11
C ARG A 6 13.16 36.28 54.65
N ILE A 7 13.02 36.56 53.38
CA ILE A 7 12.88 37.93 52.86
C ILE A 7 11.41 38.19 52.56
N ASP A 8 10.90 39.16 53.22
CA ASP A 8 9.53 39.65 53.29
C ASP A 8 9.16 40.43 51.98
N ARG A 9 8.03 40.08 51.39
CA ARG A 9 7.51 40.65 50.14
C ARG A 9 6.57 41.85 50.38
N ARG A 10 6.68 42.61 51.40
CA ARG A 10 5.79 43.75 51.71
C ARG A 10 6.54 45.03 51.99
N GLY A 11 7.07 45.70 50.99
CA GLY A 11 7.74 46.96 51.22
C GLY A 11 8.12 47.79 50.03
N PHE A 12 7.32 47.83 49.01
CA PHE A 12 7.62 48.74 47.87
C PHE A 12 6.36 49.33 47.19
N LEU A 13 5.58 50.02 48.01
CA LEU A 13 4.54 50.93 47.54
C LEU A 13 4.38 52.06 48.52
N ARG A 14 5.16 53.17 48.36
CA ARG A 14 4.76 54.54 48.79
C ARG A 14 5.82 55.53 48.40
N ASN A 15 5.33 56.65 47.82
CA ASN A 15 5.96 57.87 47.43
C ASN A 15 6.59 57.94 46.05
N ALA A 16 6.18 58.80 45.14
CA ALA A 16 5.90 60.17 45.30
C ALA A 16 5.01 60.72 44.18
N GLY A 17 4.14 61.62 44.54
CA GLY A 17 3.39 62.43 43.62
C GLY A 17 4.18 63.68 43.17
N GLY A 18 3.75 64.26 42.11
CA GLY A 18 3.97 65.68 41.89
C GLY A 18 4.68 66.08 40.61
N ALA A 19 3.94 66.69 39.78
CA ALA A 19 4.21 67.82 38.89
C ALA A 19 3.90 67.63 37.40
N ALA A 20 2.90 68.41 36.99
CA ALA A 20 2.41 68.60 35.65
C ALA A 20 3.35 69.46 34.83
N LEU A 21 3.17 69.35 33.52
CA LEU A 21 3.10 70.39 32.50
C LEU A 21 3.78 69.98 31.16
N GLY A 22 2.99 69.67 30.20
CA GLY A 22 2.94 70.30 28.91
C GLY A 22 4.11 70.07 27.93
N ALA A 23 3.86 69.23 26.91
CA ALA A 23 4.27 69.56 25.56
C ALA A 23 3.61 68.60 24.55
N ALA A 24 2.96 69.22 23.64
CA ALA A 24 2.42 68.86 22.35
C ALA A 24 2.73 67.50 21.74
N ALA A 25 1.65 66.91 21.34
CA ALA A 25 1.41 65.99 20.21
C ALA A 25 2.45 65.95 19.09
N ALA A 26 3.02 64.80 18.88
CA ALA A 26 3.32 64.28 17.58
C ALA A 26 2.85 62.79 17.57
N GLY A 27 1.66 62.61 17.03
CA GLY A 27 1.08 61.27 16.84
C GLY A 27 1.91 60.43 15.87
N SER A 28 2.81 59.63 16.40
CA SER A 28 3.34 58.50 15.67
C SER A 28 2.24 57.40 15.61
N ILE A 29 1.47 57.44 14.54
CA ILE A 29 0.67 56.27 14.15
C ILE A 29 1.68 55.16 13.89
N ALA A 30 1.95 54.36 14.92
CA ALA A 30 2.57 53.08 14.72
C ALA A 30 1.66 52.30 13.71
N GLN A 31 2.07 52.32 12.45
CA GLN A 31 1.50 51.42 11.46
C GLN A 31 1.68 50.01 12.06
N LEU A 32 0.58 49.45 12.56
CA LEU A 32 0.43 48.00 12.78
C LEU A 32 0.59 47.38 11.38
N THR A 33 1.84 47.12 11.02
CA THR A 33 2.09 46.19 9.91
C THR A 33 1.33 44.91 10.28
N PRO A 34 0.35 44.49 9.47
CA PRO A 34 -0.29 43.20 9.70
C PRO A 34 0.83 42.18 9.78
N PRO A 35 0.73 41.17 10.69
CA PRO A 35 1.71 40.11 10.74
C PRO A 35 1.87 39.62 9.32
N SER A 36 3.08 39.71 8.77
CA SER A 36 3.42 39.20 7.46
C SER A 36 2.76 37.84 7.36
N ALA A 37 1.82 37.67 6.45
CA ALA A 37 1.27 36.37 6.15
C ALA A 37 2.52 35.50 5.92
N LEU A 38 2.81 34.61 6.88
CA LEU A 38 3.91 33.67 6.77
C LEU A 38 3.68 33.04 5.39
N ALA A 39 4.54 33.39 4.45
CA ALA A 39 4.46 32.85 3.10
C ALA A 39 4.35 31.34 3.28
N GLN A 40 3.21 30.79 2.94
CA GLN A 40 2.92 29.38 3.15
C GLN A 40 4.00 28.63 2.38
N GLU A 41 4.91 28.02 3.10
CA GLU A 41 6.10 27.39 2.53
C GLU A 41 5.63 26.40 1.45
N LYS A 42 6.12 26.60 0.22
CA LYS A 42 5.67 25.81 -0.94
C LYS A 42 5.92 24.34 -0.63
N PHE A 43 4.85 23.55 -0.54
CA PHE A 43 4.97 22.11 -0.35
C PHE A 43 5.17 21.39 -1.70
N PRO A 44 6.12 20.44 -1.78
CA PRO A 44 7.14 20.10 -0.79
C PRO A 44 8.35 21.04 -0.86
N ALA A 45 8.91 21.44 0.31
CA ALA A 45 10.12 22.23 0.42
C ALA A 45 11.38 21.38 0.71
N ARG A 46 11.22 20.09 0.95
CA ARG A 46 12.28 19.11 1.21
C ARG A 46 11.87 17.73 0.68
N ASP A 47 12.83 16.82 0.65
CA ASP A 47 12.61 15.44 0.22
C ASP A 47 11.51 14.77 1.05
N ILE A 48 10.65 13.99 0.37
CA ILE A 48 9.63 13.17 1.00
C ILE A 48 10.22 11.79 1.30
N ASN A 49 10.11 11.34 2.54
CA ASN A 49 10.50 10.01 2.95
C ASN A 49 9.48 8.98 2.40
N TRP A 50 9.94 8.12 1.51
CA TRP A 50 9.11 7.08 0.91
C TRP A 50 9.46 5.72 1.49
N ILE A 51 8.61 5.23 2.39
CA ILE A 51 8.79 3.95 3.07
C ILE A 51 8.55 2.78 2.11
N ILE A 52 9.51 1.86 2.08
CA ILE A 52 9.49 0.61 1.32
C ILE A 52 9.60 -0.54 2.33
N TYR A 53 8.60 -1.43 2.36
CA TYR A 53 8.55 -2.51 3.35
C TYR A 53 9.09 -3.86 2.83
N GLN A 54 9.63 -3.87 1.62
CA GLN A 54 10.36 -5.02 1.05
C GLN A 54 11.86 -4.72 0.99
N ALA A 55 12.65 -5.79 0.92
CA ALA A 55 14.08 -5.65 0.73
C ALA A 55 14.42 -5.03 -0.64
N PRO A 56 15.56 -4.34 -0.77
CA PRO A 56 16.03 -3.83 -2.05
C PRO A 56 16.04 -4.92 -3.13
N GLY A 57 15.63 -4.56 -4.35
CA GLY A 57 15.46 -5.49 -5.49
C GLY A 57 14.13 -6.22 -5.53
N GLY A 58 13.26 -6.05 -4.53
CA GLY A 58 11.88 -6.53 -4.60
C GLY A 58 11.01 -5.68 -5.53
N SER A 59 9.82 -6.17 -5.89
CA SER A 59 8.92 -5.49 -6.84
C SER A 59 8.54 -4.08 -6.38
N ILE A 60 8.25 -3.89 -5.08
CA ILE A 60 7.92 -2.55 -4.53
C ILE A 60 9.10 -1.59 -4.64
N ASP A 61 10.32 -2.06 -4.35
CA ASP A 61 11.54 -1.24 -4.52
C ASP A 61 11.78 -0.90 -5.99
N THR A 62 11.65 -1.88 -6.86
CA THR A 62 11.84 -1.70 -8.31
C THR A 62 10.88 -0.65 -8.86
N THR A 63 9.59 -0.75 -8.53
CA THR A 63 8.58 0.21 -8.98
C THR A 63 8.81 1.60 -8.41
N ALA A 64 9.15 1.73 -7.11
CA ALA A 64 9.46 3.00 -6.50
C ALA A 64 10.65 3.69 -7.17
N ARG A 65 11.74 2.96 -7.45
CA ARG A 65 12.93 3.49 -8.17
C ARG A 65 12.62 3.93 -9.60
N ILE A 66 11.72 3.23 -10.28
CA ILE A 66 11.26 3.64 -11.62
C ILE A 66 10.45 4.95 -11.53
N ILE A 67 9.57 5.09 -10.54
CA ILE A 67 8.69 6.25 -10.38
C ILE A 67 9.45 7.50 -9.89
N GLN A 68 10.45 7.34 -9.00
CA GLN A 68 11.17 8.45 -8.37
C GLN A 68 11.61 9.57 -9.32
N PRO A 69 12.35 9.31 -10.44
CA PRO A 69 12.84 10.38 -11.32
C PRO A 69 11.70 11.13 -12.01
N TYR A 70 10.54 10.50 -12.19
CA TYR A 70 9.37 11.15 -12.77
C TYR A 70 8.65 12.04 -11.77
N LEU A 71 8.59 11.67 -10.49
CA LEU A 71 8.11 12.53 -9.41
C LEU A 71 9.03 13.74 -9.22
N GLU A 72 10.35 13.56 -9.31
CA GLU A 72 11.31 14.65 -9.21
C GLU A 72 11.11 15.69 -10.32
N LYS A 73 10.83 15.26 -11.55
CA LYS A 73 10.43 16.16 -12.65
C LYS A 73 9.17 17.00 -12.32
N GLN A 74 8.30 16.51 -11.44
CA GLN A 74 7.11 17.20 -10.96
C GLN A 74 7.37 18.05 -9.69
N GLY A 75 8.64 18.18 -9.26
CA GLY A 75 9.02 18.93 -8.06
C GLY A 75 8.83 18.16 -6.76
N VAL A 76 8.58 16.86 -6.82
CA VAL A 76 8.45 15.97 -5.66
C VAL A 76 9.66 15.05 -5.60
N LYS A 77 10.69 15.49 -4.88
CA LYS A 77 11.87 14.68 -4.62
C LYS A 77 11.63 13.73 -3.46
N THR A 78 12.11 12.48 -3.58
CA THR A 78 11.87 11.44 -2.58
C THR A 78 13.16 10.73 -2.17
N SER A 79 13.20 10.25 -0.92
CA SER A 79 14.24 9.36 -0.41
C SER A 79 13.61 8.03 0.01
N LEU A 80 14.19 6.90 -0.41
CA LEU A 80 13.66 5.57 -0.06
C LEU A 80 14.15 5.17 1.34
N ASP A 81 13.21 4.74 2.18
CA ASP A 81 13.42 4.30 3.56
C ASP A 81 12.92 2.86 3.73
N TYR A 82 13.86 1.93 3.89
CA TYR A 82 13.55 0.50 3.98
C TYR A 82 13.18 0.09 5.40
N VAL A 83 11.89 -0.18 5.63
CA VAL A 83 11.34 -0.60 6.92
C VAL A 83 10.77 -1.99 6.81
N LEU A 84 11.60 -2.99 7.09
CA LEU A 84 11.26 -4.40 6.96
C LEU A 84 10.57 -4.94 8.22
N GLY A 85 9.81 -6.01 8.07
CA GLY A 85 9.27 -6.78 9.18
C GLY A 85 7.77 -7.03 9.13
N ALA A 86 7.38 -8.21 9.58
CA ALA A 86 6.00 -8.65 9.76
C ALA A 86 5.07 -8.39 8.55
N GLY A 87 5.56 -8.65 7.31
CA GLY A 87 4.76 -8.46 6.10
C GLY A 87 4.35 -7.01 5.83
N GLY A 88 5.16 -6.04 6.30
CA GLY A 88 4.90 -4.60 6.15
C GLY A 88 4.22 -3.94 7.34
N ARG A 89 3.77 -4.70 8.37
CA ARG A 89 3.11 -4.13 9.55
C ARG A 89 3.99 -3.12 10.29
N VAL A 90 5.30 -3.39 10.42
CA VAL A 90 6.24 -2.44 11.04
C VAL A 90 6.26 -1.11 10.29
N ALA A 91 6.30 -1.17 8.96
CA ALA A 91 6.28 0.01 8.08
C ALA A 91 4.95 0.78 8.20
N ARG A 92 3.81 0.09 8.19
CA ARG A 92 2.48 0.70 8.37
C ARG A 92 2.35 1.37 9.74
N THR A 93 2.83 0.74 10.80
CA THR A 93 2.86 1.35 12.14
C THR A 93 3.71 2.61 12.17
N LYS A 94 4.90 2.59 11.54
CA LYS A 94 5.75 3.77 11.41
C LYS A 94 5.05 4.89 10.64
N LEU A 95 4.40 4.58 9.53
CA LEU A 95 3.62 5.56 8.76
C LEU A 95 2.46 6.13 9.58
N HIS A 96 1.68 5.25 10.25
CA HIS A 96 0.52 5.68 11.02
C HIS A 96 0.87 6.68 12.13
N THR A 97 2.05 6.52 12.76
CA THR A 97 2.54 7.40 13.83
C THR A 97 3.38 8.58 13.34
N ALA A 98 3.60 8.71 12.02
CA ALA A 98 4.36 9.82 11.45
C ALA A 98 3.60 11.16 11.61
N ARG A 99 4.34 12.28 11.50
CA ARG A 99 3.72 13.60 11.51
C ARG A 99 2.78 13.76 10.30
N PRO A 100 1.58 14.32 10.48
CA PRO A 100 0.62 14.51 9.40
C PRO A 100 0.96 15.74 8.53
N ASP A 101 2.21 15.86 8.13
CA ASP A 101 2.73 16.99 7.36
C ASP A 101 2.99 16.65 5.88
N GLY A 102 2.63 15.43 5.43
CA GLY A 102 2.78 14.98 4.06
C GLY A 102 4.21 14.64 3.64
N TYR A 103 5.20 14.71 4.54
CA TYR A 103 6.59 14.38 4.22
C TYR A 103 6.95 12.91 4.45
N VAL A 104 5.99 12.08 4.77
CA VAL A 104 6.16 10.62 4.82
C VAL A 104 5.04 9.98 4.02
N MET A 105 5.41 9.12 3.08
CA MET A 105 4.49 8.26 2.34
C MET A 105 5.02 6.84 2.31
N MET A 106 4.20 5.89 1.92
CA MET A 106 4.55 4.48 1.81
C MET A 106 3.94 3.87 0.55
N THR A 107 4.65 2.97 -0.11
CA THR A 107 3.98 2.05 -1.05
C THR A 107 3.26 0.98 -0.25
N GLU A 108 1.97 0.87 -0.46
CA GLU A 108 1.15 -0.21 0.08
C GLU A 108 0.81 -1.21 -1.02
N SER A 109 0.71 -2.46 -0.59
CA SER A 109 0.14 -3.56 -1.35
C SER A 109 -1.13 -4.01 -0.62
N ALA A 110 -2.27 -3.45 -1.00
CA ALA A 110 -3.53 -3.91 -0.44
C ALA A 110 -3.77 -5.39 -0.83
N PRO A 111 -4.38 -6.15 0.06
CA PRO A 111 -5.08 -5.77 1.28
C PRO A 111 -4.24 -5.82 2.58
N GLY A 112 -2.93 -5.59 2.54
CA GLY A 112 -2.04 -5.81 3.68
C GLY A 112 -2.47 -5.11 4.98
N ALA A 113 -2.85 -3.82 4.90
CA ALA A 113 -3.33 -3.08 6.06
C ALA A 113 -4.64 -3.64 6.61
N ALA A 114 -5.57 -4.05 5.73
CA ALA A 114 -6.84 -4.65 6.11
C ALA A 114 -6.64 -6.04 6.77
N ILE A 115 -5.69 -6.82 6.29
CA ILE A 115 -5.34 -8.11 6.92
C ILE A 115 -4.83 -7.88 8.35
N ASP A 116 -3.90 -6.94 8.54
CA ASP A 116 -3.36 -6.63 9.88
C ASP A 116 -4.46 -6.17 10.85
N GLU A 117 -5.43 -5.38 10.36
CA GLU A 117 -6.59 -4.94 11.13
C GLU A 117 -7.47 -6.12 11.54
N VAL A 118 -7.89 -6.94 10.57
CA VAL A 118 -8.82 -8.05 10.77
C VAL A 118 -8.27 -9.13 11.71
N ILE A 119 -6.98 -9.43 11.63
CA ILE A 119 -6.33 -10.39 12.55
C ILE A 119 -5.99 -9.77 13.91
N GLY A 120 -6.36 -8.50 14.14
CA GLY A 120 -6.18 -7.82 15.43
C GLY A 120 -4.71 -7.57 15.83
N ARG A 121 -3.80 -7.51 14.86
CA ARG A 121 -2.36 -7.29 15.09
C ARG A 121 -1.91 -5.86 14.82
N ALA A 122 -2.82 -4.99 14.36
CA ALA A 122 -2.55 -3.58 14.05
C ALA A 122 -3.05 -2.66 15.16
N GLY A 123 -2.31 -1.58 15.41
CA GLY A 123 -2.78 -0.45 16.22
C GLY A 123 -3.45 0.63 15.37
N TYR A 124 -3.91 0.30 14.15
CA TYR A 124 -4.54 1.18 13.17
C TYR A 124 -5.66 0.46 12.41
N LYS A 125 -6.51 1.22 11.75
CA LYS A 125 -7.46 0.71 10.76
C LYS A 125 -6.95 1.00 9.35
N ALA A 126 -7.23 0.13 8.40
CA ALA A 126 -6.85 0.33 7.00
C ALA A 126 -7.45 1.62 6.42
N SER A 127 -8.68 1.96 6.82
CA SER A 127 -9.41 3.17 6.43
C SER A 127 -8.87 4.47 7.01
N GLU A 128 -7.95 4.44 7.96
CA GLU A 128 -7.33 5.65 8.53
C GLU A 128 -6.24 6.23 7.62
N PHE A 129 -5.59 5.40 6.82
CA PHE A 129 -4.59 5.87 5.86
C PHE A 129 -5.23 6.60 4.69
N ILE A 130 -4.55 7.63 4.20
CA ILE A 130 -5.02 8.42 3.05
C ILE A 130 -4.34 7.89 1.80
N ALA A 131 -5.12 7.38 0.85
CA ALA A 131 -4.58 7.00 -0.44
C ALA A 131 -4.12 8.24 -1.22
N ILE A 132 -3.01 8.14 -1.95
CA ILE A 132 -2.49 9.20 -2.80
C ILE A 132 -2.80 8.88 -4.26
N PHE A 133 -2.32 7.73 -4.75
CA PHE A 133 -2.45 7.32 -6.13
C PHE A 133 -2.15 5.82 -6.27
N GLY A 134 -2.94 5.10 -7.07
CA GLY A 134 -2.71 3.70 -7.37
C GLY A 134 -2.21 3.50 -8.80
N TRP A 135 -1.34 2.51 -9.01
CA TRP A 135 -0.76 2.26 -10.34
C TRP A 135 -0.84 0.82 -10.82
N SER A 136 -1.27 -0.12 -9.96
CA SER A 136 -1.39 -1.51 -10.37
C SER A 136 -2.52 -2.21 -9.64
N VAL A 137 -3.28 -2.99 -10.38
CA VAL A 137 -4.24 -3.98 -9.85
C VAL A 137 -3.83 -5.32 -10.42
N VAL A 138 -3.55 -6.26 -9.55
CA VAL A 138 -3.09 -7.59 -9.91
C VAL A 138 -4.12 -8.62 -9.49
N SER A 139 -4.73 -9.27 -10.47
CA SER A 139 -5.57 -10.44 -10.23
C SER A 139 -4.73 -11.70 -10.15
N TRP A 140 -5.14 -12.65 -9.36
CA TRP A 140 -4.41 -13.90 -9.18
C TRP A 140 -4.72 -14.89 -10.29
N GLN A 141 -3.75 -15.73 -10.60
CA GLN A 141 -3.85 -16.77 -11.63
C GLN A 141 -3.53 -18.11 -10.99
N LEU A 142 -4.40 -19.09 -11.21
CA LEU A 142 -4.11 -20.48 -10.85
C LEU A 142 -3.36 -21.15 -11.99
N CYS A 143 -2.19 -21.70 -11.70
CA CYS A 143 -1.36 -22.38 -12.67
C CYS A 143 -0.95 -23.76 -12.18
N VAL A 144 -0.66 -24.63 -13.14
CA VAL A 144 -0.12 -25.99 -12.95
C VAL A 144 1.13 -26.16 -13.82
N LYS A 145 1.86 -27.24 -13.67
CA LYS A 145 2.94 -27.62 -14.56
C LYS A 145 2.41 -27.77 -16.01
N LYS A 146 3.22 -27.41 -17.01
CA LYS A 146 2.82 -27.41 -18.42
C LYS A 146 2.25 -28.75 -18.91
N ASP A 147 2.88 -29.85 -18.48
CA ASP A 147 2.51 -31.22 -18.82
C ASP A 147 1.63 -31.90 -17.74
N SER A 148 1.00 -31.10 -16.87
CA SER A 148 0.06 -31.61 -15.86
C SER A 148 -1.14 -32.30 -16.54
N PRO A 149 -1.71 -33.37 -15.98
CA PRO A 149 -2.98 -33.92 -16.46
C PRO A 149 -4.16 -32.97 -16.23
N ILE A 150 -4.00 -31.96 -15.37
CA ILE A 150 -4.99 -30.90 -15.13
C ILE A 150 -4.79 -29.79 -16.15
N GLN A 151 -5.66 -29.70 -17.15
CA GLN A 151 -5.56 -28.73 -18.25
C GLN A 151 -6.67 -27.68 -18.22
N THR A 152 -7.68 -27.83 -17.37
CA THR A 152 -8.78 -26.88 -17.23
C THR A 152 -9.09 -26.64 -15.75
N PHE A 153 -9.71 -25.49 -15.43
CA PHE A 153 -10.13 -25.22 -14.06
C PHE A 153 -11.18 -26.23 -13.58
N GLN A 154 -12.06 -26.72 -14.47
CA GLN A 154 -13.01 -27.79 -14.12
C GLN A 154 -12.28 -29.08 -13.72
N GLN A 155 -11.23 -29.49 -14.45
CA GLN A 155 -10.42 -30.66 -14.08
C GLN A 155 -9.72 -30.46 -12.73
N PHE A 156 -9.27 -29.22 -12.41
CA PHE A 156 -8.73 -28.92 -11.08
C PHE A 156 -9.78 -29.13 -9.99
N VAL A 157 -11.00 -28.64 -10.20
CA VAL A 157 -12.13 -28.85 -9.29
C VAL A 157 -12.40 -30.33 -9.09
N ASP A 158 -12.50 -31.10 -10.19
CA ASP A 158 -12.76 -32.54 -10.17
C ASP A 158 -11.65 -33.30 -9.41
N GLU A 159 -10.39 -32.94 -9.64
CA GLU A 159 -9.25 -33.55 -8.96
C GLU A 159 -9.23 -33.24 -7.45
N CYS A 160 -9.63 -32.05 -7.03
CA CYS A 160 -9.75 -31.71 -5.61
C CYS A 160 -10.74 -32.60 -4.86
N HIS A 161 -11.78 -33.10 -5.53
CA HIS A 161 -12.76 -34.01 -4.94
C HIS A 161 -12.35 -35.50 -5.02
N LYS A 162 -11.42 -35.85 -5.91
CA LYS A 162 -10.94 -37.25 -6.06
C LYS A 162 -9.75 -37.58 -5.17
N ARG A 163 -8.86 -36.62 -4.96
CA ARG A 163 -7.62 -36.81 -4.20
C ARG A 163 -7.22 -35.53 -3.46
N ARG A 164 -6.26 -35.65 -2.55
CA ARG A 164 -5.65 -34.51 -1.95
C ARG A 164 -4.81 -33.75 -2.99
N VAL A 165 -5.27 -32.56 -3.40
CA VAL A 165 -4.53 -31.59 -4.21
C VAL A 165 -3.81 -30.63 -3.27
N VAL A 166 -2.59 -30.20 -3.62
CA VAL A 166 -1.82 -29.21 -2.85
C VAL A 166 -1.53 -28.00 -3.72
N VAL A 167 -1.88 -26.81 -3.22
CA VAL A 167 -1.72 -25.55 -3.93
C VAL A 167 -0.71 -24.64 -3.23
N GLY A 168 0.29 -24.17 -3.96
CA GLY A 168 1.27 -23.21 -3.47
C GLY A 168 0.70 -21.79 -3.42
N THR A 169 0.94 -21.06 -2.32
CA THR A 169 0.64 -19.64 -2.19
C THR A 169 1.92 -18.81 -2.02
N ILE A 170 1.84 -17.52 -2.35
CA ILE A 170 2.92 -16.56 -2.16
C ILE A 170 2.70 -15.82 -0.85
N GLY A 171 3.36 -16.28 0.22
CA GLY A 171 3.23 -15.74 1.55
C GLY A 171 2.04 -16.27 2.35
N ARG A 172 2.23 -16.40 3.64
CA ARG A 172 1.14 -16.70 4.59
C ARG A 172 0.43 -15.39 4.96
N SER A 173 -0.88 -15.45 5.13
CA SER A 173 -1.73 -14.27 5.45
C SER A 173 -1.58 -13.11 4.44
N GLY A 174 -1.24 -13.39 3.17
CA GLY A 174 -1.25 -12.42 2.08
C GLY A 174 -2.50 -12.58 1.21
N SER A 175 -2.68 -11.68 0.24
CA SER A 175 -3.82 -11.68 -0.68
C SER A 175 -3.97 -12.98 -1.47
N SER A 176 -2.87 -13.61 -1.89
CA SER A 176 -2.89 -14.93 -2.54
C SER A 176 -3.41 -16.04 -1.65
N HIS A 177 -3.07 -16.01 -0.34
CA HIS A 177 -3.59 -16.97 0.64
C HIS A 177 -5.11 -16.80 0.81
N ILE A 178 -5.58 -15.56 0.96
CA ILE A 178 -7.01 -15.27 1.12
C ILE A 178 -7.77 -15.63 -0.15
N GLN A 179 -7.20 -15.37 -1.34
CA GLN A 179 -7.82 -15.78 -2.60
C GLN A 179 -7.99 -17.29 -2.69
N LEU A 180 -7.00 -18.09 -2.26
CA LEU A 180 -7.16 -19.55 -2.20
C LEU A 180 -8.17 -19.96 -1.13
N ALA A 181 -8.25 -19.28 0.00
CA ALA A 181 -9.26 -19.52 1.01
C ALA A 181 -10.67 -19.22 0.48
N ALA A 182 -10.81 -18.17 -0.34
CA ALA A 182 -12.07 -17.89 -1.03
C ALA A 182 -12.45 -19.02 -2.00
N LEU A 183 -11.50 -19.52 -2.80
CA LEU A 183 -11.71 -20.67 -3.68
C LEU A 183 -12.16 -21.91 -2.89
N GLN A 184 -11.49 -22.23 -1.76
CA GLN A 184 -11.86 -23.36 -0.91
C GLN A 184 -13.29 -23.20 -0.37
N LYS A 185 -13.60 -22.05 0.21
CA LYS A 185 -14.86 -21.81 0.93
C LYS A 185 -16.05 -21.68 -0.02
N GLU A 186 -15.90 -20.92 -1.09
CA GLU A 186 -17.01 -20.59 -2.00
C GLU A 186 -17.29 -21.70 -3.02
N LEU A 187 -16.28 -22.51 -3.37
CA LEU A 187 -16.45 -23.65 -4.28
C LEU A 187 -16.41 -25.00 -3.53
N ASN A 188 -16.32 -25.00 -2.20
CA ASN A 188 -16.20 -26.20 -1.38
C ASN A 188 -15.09 -27.14 -1.83
N LEU A 189 -13.87 -26.61 -2.08
CA LEU A 189 -12.73 -27.36 -2.60
C LEU A 189 -11.78 -27.80 -1.47
N PRO A 190 -11.60 -29.11 -1.22
CA PRO A 190 -10.78 -29.62 -0.11
C PRO A 190 -9.29 -29.75 -0.46
N PHE A 191 -8.67 -28.75 -1.08
CA PHE A 191 -7.24 -28.77 -1.35
C PHE A 191 -6.41 -28.29 -0.14
N GLY A 192 -5.17 -28.75 -0.02
CA GLY A 192 -4.21 -28.24 0.95
C GLY A 192 -3.43 -27.05 0.44
N MET A 193 -2.89 -26.21 1.34
CA MET A 193 -2.06 -25.06 0.98
C MET A 193 -0.64 -25.21 1.52
N VAL A 194 0.36 -24.76 0.72
CA VAL A 194 1.75 -24.60 1.14
C VAL A 194 2.17 -23.16 0.86
N HIS A 195 2.73 -22.48 1.89
CA HIS A 195 3.08 -21.07 1.83
C HIS A 195 4.56 -20.90 1.50
N PHE A 196 4.88 -20.32 0.34
CA PHE A 196 6.22 -20.00 -0.10
C PHE A 196 6.56 -18.53 0.19
N GLU A 197 7.84 -18.21 0.40
CA GLU A 197 8.31 -16.83 0.64
C GLU A 197 8.33 -15.94 -0.62
N GLY A 198 7.66 -16.36 -1.69
CA GLY A 198 7.57 -15.62 -2.95
C GLY A 198 7.41 -16.54 -4.16
N SER A 199 7.10 -15.94 -5.30
CA SER A 199 6.95 -16.63 -6.58
C SER A 199 8.22 -17.38 -7.01
N GLY A 200 9.40 -16.85 -6.67
CA GLY A 200 10.68 -17.49 -6.97
C GLY A 200 10.87 -18.88 -6.35
N LYS A 201 10.11 -19.22 -5.29
CA LYS A 201 10.09 -20.56 -4.69
C LYS A 201 8.84 -21.36 -5.09
N ALA A 202 7.71 -20.69 -5.29
CA ALA A 202 6.44 -21.34 -5.61
C ALA A 202 6.44 -21.99 -7.00
N TYR A 203 6.96 -21.30 -8.02
CA TYR A 203 6.98 -21.85 -9.39
C TYR A 203 7.92 -23.06 -9.57
N PRO A 204 9.18 -23.03 -9.09
CA PRO A 204 10.00 -24.24 -9.10
C PRO A 204 9.34 -25.44 -8.40
N ALA A 205 8.57 -25.19 -7.32
CA ALA A 205 7.85 -26.26 -6.64
C ALA A 205 6.73 -26.88 -7.49
N VAL A 206 6.01 -26.08 -8.28
CA VAL A 206 5.02 -26.58 -9.27
C VAL A 206 5.73 -27.35 -10.40
N MET A 207 6.76 -26.75 -10.98
CA MET A 207 7.52 -27.37 -12.07
C MET A 207 8.18 -28.68 -11.66
N GLY A 208 8.64 -28.76 -10.41
CA GLY A 208 9.21 -29.97 -9.81
C GLY A 208 8.18 -31.01 -9.32
N GLY A 209 6.88 -30.71 -9.39
CA GLY A 209 5.82 -31.60 -8.89
C GLY A 209 5.73 -31.70 -7.38
N HIS A 210 6.35 -30.77 -6.62
CA HIS A 210 6.27 -30.74 -5.15
C HIS A 210 4.90 -30.22 -4.65
N VAL A 211 4.21 -29.46 -5.49
CA VAL A 211 2.80 -29.06 -5.35
C VAL A 211 2.11 -29.24 -6.69
N ASP A 212 0.80 -29.50 -6.67
CA ASP A 212 0.01 -29.76 -7.87
C ASP A 212 -0.26 -28.49 -8.67
N ALA A 213 -0.47 -27.38 -7.97
CA ALA A 213 -0.79 -26.08 -8.54
C ALA A 213 -0.16 -24.96 -7.71
N ALA A 214 -0.15 -23.74 -8.23
CA ALA A 214 0.15 -22.55 -7.45
C ALA A 214 -0.72 -21.37 -7.91
N ILE A 215 -0.91 -20.42 -6.98
CA ILE A 215 -1.48 -19.12 -7.30
C ILE A 215 -0.36 -18.12 -7.54
N SER A 216 -0.46 -17.32 -8.59
CA SER A 216 0.59 -16.40 -9.03
C SER A 216 0.03 -15.04 -9.47
N GLY A 217 0.89 -14.02 -9.48
CA GLY A 217 0.57 -12.74 -10.10
C GLY A 217 1.03 -12.66 -11.57
N PRO A 218 0.44 -11.78 -12.39
CA PRO A 218 0.64 -11.74 -13.85
C PRO A 218 2.09 -11.49 -14.28
N GLY A 219 2.80 -10.59 -13.63
CA GLY A 219 4.18 -10.26 -14.02
C GLY A 219 5.17 -11.41 -13.86
N SER A 220 4.96 -12.27 -12.85
CA SER A 220 5.76 -13.48 -12.65
C SER A 220 5.28 -14.62 -13.55
N GLY A 221 3.97 -14.73 -13.75
CA GLY A 221 3.34 -15.77 -14.56
C GLY A 221 3.71 -15.66 -16.04
N SER A 222 3.64 -14.46 -16.62
CA SER A 222 3.95 -14.27 -18.05
C SER A 222 5.38 -14.67 -18.42
N ARG A 223 6.34 -14.49 -17.50
CA ARG A 223 7.74 -14.92 -17.71
C ARG A 223 7.92 -16.44 -17.66
N MET A 224 6.99 -17.16 -17.05
CA MET A 224 7.02 -18.63 -16.88
C MET A 224 6.04 -19.35 -17.80
N HIS A 225 5.46 -18.65 -18.78
CA HIS A 225 4.43 -19.15 -19.70
C HIS A 225 4.85 -20.41 -20.47
N GLU A 226 6.13 -20.57 -20.76
CA GLU A 226 6.63 -21.78 -21.43
C GLU A 226 6.61 -23.03 -20.54
N SER A 227 6.75 -22.85 -19.21
CA SER A 227 6.89 -23.94 -18.23
C SER A 227 5.64 -24.22 -17.43
N LEU A 228 4.68 -23.29 -17.42
CA LEU A 228 3.43 -23.36 -16.67
C LEU A 228 2.22 -23.29 -17.59
N HIS A 229 1.14 -23.94 -17.16
CA HIS A 229 -0.17 -23.83 -17.78
C HIS A 229 -1.14 -23.12 -16.84
N PHE A 230 -1.78 -22.05 -17.33
CA PHE A 230 -2.69 -21.22 -16.54
C PHE A 230 -4.12 -21.67 -16.74
N LEU A 231 -4.79 -22.01 -15.64
CA LEU A 231 -6.15 -22.59 -15.66
C LEU A 231 -7.23 -21.51 -15.63
N ALA A 232 -7.04 -20.47 -14.84
CA ALA A 232 -7.98 -19.37 -14.68
C ALA A 232 -7.37 -18.13 -14.03
N ILE A 233 -7.99 -16.99 -14.27
CA ILE A 233 -7.75 -15.70 -13.59
C ILE A 233 -8.87 -15.49 -12.58
N THR A 234 -8.54 -15.01 -11.36
CA THR A 234 -9.51 -14.79 -10.29
C THR A 234 -10.22 -13.43 -10.37
N GLY A 235 -9.68 -12.49 -11.14
CA GLY A 235 -10.26 -11.17 -11.36
C GLY A 235 -11.48 -11.17 -12.28
N GLU A 236 -12.12 -10.01 -12.37
CA GLU A 236 -13.31 -9.82 -13.22
C GLU A 236 -12.96 -9.76 -14.71
N GLU A 237 -11.75 -9.35 -15.06
CA GLU A 237 -11.27 -9.17 -16.44
C GLU A 237 -10.05 -10.06 -16.69
N ARG A 238 -9.85 -10.46 -17.95
CA ARG A 238 -8.63 -11.16 -18.38
C ARG A 238 -7.42 -10.24 -18.25
N GLU A 239 -6.28 -10.82 -17.90
CA GLU A 239 -5.03 -10.09 -17.86
C GLU A 239 -4.47 -9.87 -19.29
N LYS A 240 -4.02 -8.64 -19.57
CA LYS A 240 -3.42 -8.30 -20.87
C LYS A 240 -2.21 -9.17 -21.21
N ALA A 241 -1.48 -9.63 -20.20
CA ALA A 241 -0.34 -10.52 -20.35
C ALA A 241 -0.71 -11.96 -20.68
N LEU A 242 -1.95 -12.36 -20.40
CA LEU A 242 -2.48 -13.71 -20.58
C LEU A 242 -3.88 -13.66 -21.23
N PRO A 243 -3.98 -13.13 -22.45
CA PRO A 243 -5.29 -12.86 -23.09
C PRO A 243 -6.10 -14.13 -23.36
N ASP A 244 -5.44 -15.27 -23.44
CA ASP A 244 -6.08 -16.57 -23.73
C ASP A 244 -6.54 -17.29 -22.46
N VAL A 245 -6.14 -16.81 -21.26
CA VAL A 245 -6.54 -17.42 -19.99
C VAL A 245 -7.88 -16.85 -19.53
N PRO A 246 -8.91 -17.69 -19.36
CA PRO A 246 -10.24 -17.22 -18.97
C PRO A 246 -10.29 -16.79 -17.51
N THR A 247 -11.24 -15.91 -17.19
CA THR A 247 -11.57 -15.61 -15.79
C THR A 247 -12.46 -16.70 -15.18
N LEU A 248 -12.49 -16.80 -13.85
CA LEU A 248 -13.43 -17.71 -13.17
C LEU A 248 -14.89 -17.40 -13.52
N THR A 249 -15.23 -16.12 -13.69
CA THR A 249 -16.58 -15.68 -14.10
C THR A 249 -16.95 -16.17 -15.50
N GLU A 250 -16.03 -16.07 -16.47
CA GLU A 250 -16.23 -16.62 -17.82
C GLU A 250 -16.44 -18.13 -17.79
N LEU A 251 -15.75 -18.83 -16.90
CA LEU A 251 -15.92 -20.27 -16.64
C LEU A 251 -17.15 -20.60 -15.79
N ARG A 252 -17.97 -19.60 -15.41
CA ARG A 252 -19.19 -19.70 -14.58
C ARG A 252 -18.94 -20.15 -13.14
N PHE A 253 -17.72 -19.99 -12.63
CA PHE A 253 -17.41 -20.15 -11.21
C PHE A 253 -17.54 -18.79 -10.50
N ARG A 254 -18.36 -18.75 -9.46
CA ARG A 254 -18.54 -17.53 -8.66
C ARG A 254 -17.61 -17.57 -7.46
N VAL A 255 -16.58 -16.74 -7.50
CA VAL A 255 -15.62 -16.58 -6.41
C VAL A 255 -15.34 -15.10 -6.25
N THR A 256 -15.37 -14.64 -5.03
CA THR A 256 -15.03 -13.25 -4.70
C THR A 256 -13.56 -12.96 -5.06
N PRO A 257 -13.27 -12.00 -5.96
CA PRO A 257 -11.90 -11.65 -6.29
C PRO A 257 -11.25 -10.87 -5.14
N ILE A 258 -9.99 -11.21 -4.86
CA ILE A 258 -9.18 -10.54 -3.85
C ILE A 258 -7.89 -10.07 -4.54
N ASP A 259 -8.03 -8.98 -5.28
CA ASP A 259 -6.94 -8.41 -6.06
C ASP A 259 -5.87 -7.78 -5.14
N GLN A 260 -4.65 -7.75 -5.63
CA GLN A 260 -3.58 -6.98 -5.03
C GLN A 260 -3.55 -5.59 -5.69
N ILE A 261 -3.55 -4.54 -4.88
CA ILE A 261 -3.53 -3.16 -5.36
C ILE A 261 -2.26 -2.50 -4.87
N TRP A 262 -1.47 -1.93 -5.78
CA TRP A 262 -0.30 -1.15 -5.42
C TRP A 262 -0.58 0.34 -5.55
N TYR A 263 -0.35 1.04 -4.44
CA TYR A 263 -0.62 2.46 -4.35
C TYR A 263 0.29 3.15 -3.33
N ALA A 264 0.45 4.46 -3.49
CA ALA A 264 1.06 5.30 -2.47
C ALA A 264 0.01 5.73 -1.45
N MET A 265 0.35 5.69 -0.18
CA MET A 265 -0.49 6.17 0.91
C MET A 265 0.28 7.06 1.87
N ALA A 266 -0.45 7.92 2.57
CA ALA A 266 0.05 8.83 3.59
C ALA A 266 -0.52 8.47 4.97
N THR A 267 0.09 9.06 6.02
CA THR A 267 -0.40 8.99 7.40
C THR A 267 -1.78 9.66 7.50
N PRO A 268 -2.60 9.29 8.50
CA PRO A 268 -3.87 9.98 8.78
C PRO A 268 -3.69 11.50 8.98
N LYS A 269 -4.72 12.27 8.64
CA LYS A 269 -4.83 13.72 8.91
C LYS A 269 -3.82 14.63 8.18
N VAL A 270 -3.16 14.17 7.14
CA VAL A 270 -2.38 15.07 6.26
C VAL A 270 -3.34 16.10 5.63
N PRO A 271 -2.97 17.40 5.59
CA PRO A 271 -3.77 18.42 4.91
C PRO A 271 -4.09 18.09 3.46
N GLU A 272 -5.32 18.37 3.04
CA GLU A 272 -5.83 17.95 1.73
C GLU A 272 -5.06 18.59 0.55
N ASP A 273 -4.59 19.82 0.71
CA ASP A 273 -3.77 20.51 -0.30
C ASP A 273 -2.44 19.79 -0.57
N ARG A 274 -1.85 19.17 0.47
CA ARG A 274 -0.63 18.37 0.34
C ARG A 274 -0.90 17.03 -0.33
N ILE A 275 -2.00 16.36 0.03
CA ILE A 275 -2.42 15.12 -0.66
C ILE A 275 -2.72 15.41 -2.13
N ALA A 276 -3.46 16.47 -2.43
CA ALA A 276 -3.75 16.87 -3.80
C ALA A 276 -2.47 17.16 -4.61
N THR A 277 -1.48 17.80 -3.99
CA THR A 277 -0.17 18.04 -4.62
C THR A 277 0.53 16.74 -4.97
N LEU A 278 0.58 15.77 -4.02
CA LEU A 278 1.19 14.45 -4.26
C LEU A 278 0.42 13.66 -5.32
N SER A 279 -0.90 13.60 -5.22
CA SER A 279 -1.74 12.88 -6.20
C SER A 279 -1.56 13.44 -7.62
N SER A 280 -1.50 14.78 -7.76
CA SER A 280 -1.24 15.44 -9.04
C SER A 280 0.16 15.10 -9.58
N ALA A 281 1.18 15.07 -8.72
CA ALA A 281 2.53 14.71 -9.13
C ALA A 281 2.62 13.27 -9.65
N PHE A 282 1.98 12.31 -8.96
CA PHE A 282 1.89 10.93 -9.43
C PHE A 282 1.13 10.85 -10.77
N ALA A 283 -0.05 11.47 -10.87
CA ALA A 283 -0.84 11.44 -12.10
C ALA A 283 -0.03 11.95 -13.31
N LYS A 284 0.66 13.09 -13.16
CA LYS A 284 1.53 13.65 -14.21
C LYS A 284 2.75 12.78 -14.49
N ALA A 285 3.34 12.15 -13.48
CA ALA A 285 4.45 11.21 -13.68
C ALA A 285 4.03 10.05 -14.59
N PHE A 286 2.82 9.53 -14.41
CA PHE A 286 2.27 8.43 -15.20
C PHE A 286 1.72 8.84 -16.58
N GLU A 287 1.77 10.12 -16.97
CA GLU A 287 1.55 10.56 -18.35
C GLU A 287 2.79 10.30 -19.23
N ASP A 288 3.99 10.11 -18.64
CA ASP A 288 5.23 9.87 -19.37
C ASP A 288 5.29 8.43 -19.90
N LYS A 289 5.33 8.27 -21.22
CA LYS A 289 5.38 6.96 -21.89
C LYS A 289 6.62 6.14 -21.50
N MET A 290 7.75 6.81 -21.23
CA MET A 290 8.97 6.12 -20.82
C MET A 290 8.83 5.43 -19.46
N LEU A 291 8.02 6.00 -18.55
CA LEU A 291 7.69 5.33 -17.29
C LEU A 291 6.94 4.01 -17.55
N TRP A 292 5.95 4.03 -18.43
CA TRP A 292 5.19 2.82 -18.81
C TRP A 292 6.09 1.75 -19.40
N GLU A 293 6.98 2.11 -20.31
CA GLU A 293 7.94 1.17 -20.92
C GLU A 293 8.88 0.56 -19.89
N GLN A 294 9.38 1.36 -18.93
CA GLN A 294 10.24 0.86 -17.86
C GLN A 294 9.48 -0.09 -16.93
N MET A 295 8.23 0.23 -16.58
CA MET A 295 7.37 -0.65 -15.78
C MET A 295 7.12 -1.98 -16.51
N GLN A 296 6.77 -1.94 -17.78
CA GLN A 296 6.57 -3.15 -18.59
C GLN A 296 7.83 -4.01 -18.67
N LYS A 297 9.00 -3.40 -18.89
CA LYS A 297 10.30 -4.12 -18.88
C LYS A 297 10.59 -4.75 -17.52
N ALA A 298 10.14 -4.13 -16.43
CA ALA A 298 10.21 -4.69 -15.08
C ALA A 298 9.18 -5.80 -14.83
N GLY A 299 8.28 -6.06 -15.78
CA GLY A 299 7.20 -7.06 -15.66
C GLY A 299 5.99 -6.56 -14.89
N GLU A 300 5.86 -5.24 -14.74
CA GLU A 300 4.75 -4.62 -14.04
C GLU A 300 3.67 -4.15 -15.03
N TYR A 301 2.42 -4.49 -14.73
CA TYR A 301 1.27 -4.10 -15.53
C TYR A 301 0.51 -2.97 -14.84
N LEU A 302 0.32 -1.86 -15.58
CA LEU A 302 -0.26 -0.65 -15.04
C LEU A 302 -1.78 -0.62 -15.25
N LYS A 303 -2.49 -0.42 -14.15
CA LYS A 303 -3.90 0.01 -14.09
C LYS A 303 -3.96 1.17 -13.11
N LEU A 304 -4.07 2.38 -13.65
CA LEU A 304 -4.05 3.59 -12.83
C LEU A 304 -5.37 3.75 -12.08
N LEU A 305 -5.27 4.15 -10.82
CA LEU A 305 -6.40 4.37 -9.93
C LEU A 305 -6.29 5.75 -9.30
N THR A 306 -7.38 6.49 -9.32
CA THR A 306 -7.52 7.70 -8.53
C THR A 306 -7.57 7.35 -7.04
N ARG A 307 -7.32 8.34 -6.18
CA ARG A 307 -7.47 8.21 -4.74
C ARG A 307 -8.82 7.57 -4.35
N ALA A 308 -9.91 8.12 -4.86
CA ALA A 308 -11.25 7.63 -4.53
C ALA A 308 -11.46 6.15 -4.93
N GLN A 309 -10.92 5.74 -6.08
CA GLN A 309 -10.98 4.34 -6.52
C GLN A 309 -10.17 3.43 -5.60
N VAL A 310 -8.98 3.85 -5.17
CA VAL A 310 -8.17 3.07 -4.22
C VAL A 310 -8.90 2.93 -2.88
N GLU A 311 -9.43 4.02 -2.34
CA GLU A 311 -10.15 4.03 -1.05
C GLU A 311 -11.39 3.13 -1.09
N ASP A 312 -12.18 3.19 -2.17
CA ASP A 312 -13.35 2.30 -2.38
C ASP A 312 -12.93 0.82 -2.45
N MET A 313 -11.88 0.51 -3.22
CA MET A 313 -11.40 -0.87 -3.34
C MET A 313 -10.86 -1.39 -2.01
N VAL A 314 -10.09 -0.59 -1.26
CA VAL A 314 -9.56 -0.98 0.06
C VAL A 314 -10.69 -1.22 1.06
N ALA A 315 -11.72 -0.37 1.07
CA ALA A 315 -12.89 -0.55 1.93
C ALA A 315 -13.61 -1.88 1.63
N LYS A 316 -13.91 -2.14 0.35
CA LYS A 316 -14.53 -3.40 -0.08
C LYS A 316 -13.69 -4.62 0.27
N GLN A 317 -12.37 -4.54 0.08
CA GLN A 317 -11.47 -5.63 0.44
C GLN A 317 -11.46 -5.89 1.95
N THR A 318 -11.52 -4.86 2.79
CA THR A 318 -11.58 -5.02 4.25
C THR A 318 -12.81 -5.82 4.67
N GLU A 319 -13.98 -5.51 4.09
CA GLU A 319 -15.22 -6.26 4.33
C GLU A 319 -15.12 -7.73 3.87
N VAL A 320 -14.49 -7.94 2.72
CA VAL A 320 -14.29 -9.30 2.18
C VAL A 320 -13.35 -10.11 3.09
N ILE A 321 -12.24 -9.51 3.55
CA ILE A 321 -11.25 -10.19 4.37
C ILE A 321 -11.82 -10.63 5.72
N GLU A 322 -12.72 -9.85 6.31
CA GLU A 322 -13.40 -10.25 7.56
C GLU A 322 -14.13 -11.60 7.43
N LYS A 323 -14.65 -11.95 6.24
CA LYS A 323 -15.30 -13.23 5.97
C LYS A 323 -14.34 -14.44 6.03
N TYR A 324 -13.03 -14.18 5.93
CA TYR A 324 -11.96 -15.21 5.91
C TYR A 324 -11.02 -15.10 7.09
N LYS A 325 -11.43 -14.42 8.15
CA LYS A 325 -10.63 -14.21 9.37
C LYS A 325 -10.16 -15.51 10.00
N ASP A 326 -11.01 -16.53 9.98
CA ASP A 326 -10.76 -17.87 10.50
C ASP A 326 -9.56 -18.59 9.84
N VAL A 327 -9.21 -18.23 8.60
CA VAL A 327 -8.09 -18.83 7.87
C VAL A 327 -6.80 -18.03 7.96
N LEU A 328 -6.85 -16.82 8.56
CA LEU A 328 -5.70 -15.90 8.66
C LEU A 328 -4.91 -16.05 9.96
N GLY A 329 -5.47 -16.70 10.96
CA GLY A 329 -4.94 -16.87 12.33
C GLY A 329 -3.71 -17.76 12.45
#